data_c63dcb24ff197dc56987b9998ce2f69a
#
_entry.id   c63dcb24ff197dc56987b9998ce2f69a
#
_cell.length_a   1.000
_cell.length_b   1.000
_cell.length_c   1.000
_cell.angle_alpha   90.00
_cell.angle_beta   90.00
_cell.angle_gamma   90.00
#
_symmetry.space_group_name_H-M   'P 1'
#
loop_
_entity.id
_entity.type
_entity.pdbx_description
1 polymer ?
#
loop_
_entity_poly.entity_id
_entity_poly.type
_entity_poly.pdbx_seq_one_letter_code
_entity_poly.pdbx_strand_id
1 'polypeptide(L)'
;MYFSIYTLRYNIKLGCKFCIHGKLDFRVYKTSVLEIGDNFYFSNARKLNPICRNVRGSVRIEKKAELIIGNNVAISSACIWVHEFVKIGNNVRIGGDCLIIDSDCHSLDYMDRRNNVSDKRNTKTRELS
;
A
#
# COMPACT_ATOMS: atom_id res chain seq x y z
N MET A 1 12.60 15.81 0.79
CA MET A 1 12.02 17.16 0.85
C MET A 1 10.65 17.31 0.15
N TYR A 2 10.22 16.40 -0.68
CA TYR A 2 8.87 16.43 -1.30
C TYR A 2 7.73 15.87 -0.42
N PHE A 3 8.04 15.11 0.62
CA PHE A 3 7.04 14.50 1.51
C PHE A 3 6.30 15.49 2.40
N SER A 4 6.95 16.59 2.81
CA SER A 4 6.37 17.57 3.75
C SER A 4 5.17 18.35 3.18
N ILE A 5 5.14 18.56 1.86
CA ILE A 5 4.03 19.28 1.20
C ILE A 5 2.81 18.38 1.00
N TYR A 6 3.03 17.08 0.83
CA TYR A 6 1.96 16.10 0.67
C TYR A 6 1.20 15.84 1.96
N THR A 7 1.88 15.84 3.12
CA THR A 7 1.24 15.59 4.42
C THR A 7 0.23 16.68 4.82
N LEU A 8 0.41 17.92 4.37
CA LEU A 8 -0.51 19.03 4.65
C LEU A 8 -1.81 19.02 3.82
N ARG A 9 -1.78 18.34 2.66
CA ARG A 9 -2.93 18.26 1.74
C ARG A 9 -3.70 16.94 1.80
N TYR A 10 -3.15 15.94 2.44
CA TYR A 10 -3.67 14.58 2.51
C TYR A 10 -3.72 14.14 3.98
N ASN A 11 -4.62 13.24 4.33
CA ASN A 11 -4.68 12.64 5.65
C ASN A 11 -3.54 11.63 5.83
N ILE A 12 -2.31 12.13 5.89
CA ILE A 12 -1.09 11.34 6.05
C ILE A 12 -0.47 11.68 7.40
N LYS A 13 -0.31 10.67 8.26
CA LYS A 13 0.41 10.74 9.52
C LYS A 13 1.62 9.82 9.47
N LEU A 14 2.79 10.35 9.77
CA LEU A 14 4.05 9.60 9.79
C LEU A 14 4.68 9.72 11.16
N GLY A 15 5.08 8.58 11.71
CA GLY A 15 5.86 8.49 12.94
C GLY A 15 7.33 8.90 12.76
N CYS A 16 8.10 8.74 13.82
CA CYS A 16 9.54 9.01 13.83
C CYS A 16 10.32 7.93 13.08
N LYS A 17 11.49 8.31 12.54
CA LYS A 17 12.41 7.39 11.83
C LYS A 17 11.75 6.69 10.62
N PHE A 18 11.07 7.48 9.82
CA PHE A 18 10.51 7.05 8.54
C PHE A 18 11.60 7.06 7.47
N CYS A 19 11.82 5.92 6.80
CA CYS A 19 12.87 5.76 5.81
C CYS A 19 12.40 4.97 4.59
N ILE A 20 12.61 5.52 3.40
CA ILE A 20 12.41 4.83 2.13
C ILE A 20 13.71 4.86 1.34
N HIS A 21 14.21 3.69 0.96
CA HIS A 21 15.36 3.54 0.07
C HIS A 21 14.91 3.19 -1.35
N GLY A 22 15.36 3.97 -2.31
CA GLY A 22 15.01 3.81 -3.72
C GLY A 22 13.71 4.51 -4.09
N LYS A 23 13.24 4.26 -5.32
CA LYS A 23 12.00 4.85 -5.84
C LYS A 23 10.81 3.97 -5.50
N LEU A 24 9.88 4.49 -4.74
CA LEU A 24 8.60 3.86 -4.43
C LEU A 24 7.50 4.52 -5.28
N ASP A 25 6.70 3.71 -5.97
CA ASP A 25 5.50 4.22 -6.62
C ASP A 25 4.41 4.39 -5.57
N PHE A 26 4.13 5.65 -5.25
CA PHE A 26 3.25 6.00 -4.16
C PHE A 26 2.07 6.82 -4.64
N ARG A 27 0.86 6.29 -4.49
CA ARG A 27 -0.37 6.97 -4.89
C ARG A 27 -1.40 6.95 -3.77
N VAL A 28 -1.70 8.13 -3.24
CA VAL A 28 -2.69 8.35 -2.19
C VAL A 28 -3.69 9.37 -2.67
N TYR A 29 -4.98 9.09 -2.57
CA TYR A 29 -6.03 10.06 -2.90
C TYR A 29 -6.31 10.99 -1.72
N LYS A 30 -6.83 12.20 -2.00
CA LYS A 30 -7.11 13.23 -0.97
C LYS A 30 -8.09 12.79 0.12
N THR A 31 -8.97 11.85 -0.22
CA THR A 31 -10.01 11.34 0.68
C THR A 31 -9.61 10.06 1.41
N SER A 32 -8.41 9.55 1.17
CA SER A 32 -7.88 8.35 1.82
C SER A 32 -7.06 8.72 3.06
N VAL A 33 -6.85 7.74 3.93
CA VAL A 33 -6.08 7.88 5.16
C VAL A 33 -4.84 7.01 5.06
N LEU A 34 -3.68 7.56 5.44
CA LEU A 34 -2.44 6.82 5.64
C LEU A 34 -1.86 7.17 7.00
N GLU A 35 -1.70 6.18 7.85
CA GLU A 35 -1.01 6.30 9.12
C GLU A 35 0.16 5.30 9.16
N ILE A 36 1.36 5.78 9.45
CA ILE A 36 2.57 4.97 9.59
C ILE A 36 3.20 5.29 10.93
N GLY A 37 3.41 4.28 11.76
CA GLY A 37 4.04 4.38 13.06
C GLY A 37 5.54 4.65 13.00
N ASP A 38 6.19 4.49 14.14
CA ASP A 38 7.62 4.73 14.30
C ASP A 38 8.49 3.61 13.73
N ASN A 39 9.73 3.94 13.35
CA ASN A 39 10.71 2.98 12.82
C ASN A 39 10.21 2.24 11.57
N PHE A 40 9.65 2.98 10.62
CA PHE A 40 9.24 2.42 9.34
C PHE A 40 10.39 2.42 8.34
N TYR A 41 10.57 1.29 7.67
CA TYR A 41 11.60 1.10 6.65
C TYR A 41 11.02 0.44 5.40
N PHE A 42 11.21 1.07 4.24
CA PHE A 42 10.85 0.49 2.95
C PHE A 42 12.07 0.42 2.04
N SER A 43 12.53 -0.79 1.73
CA SER A 43 13.65 -1.01 0.83
C SER A 43 13.15 -1.31 -0.59
N ASN A 44 13.46 -0.43 -1.50
CA ASN A 44 13.14 -0.55 -2.91
C ASN A 44 14.38 -0.35 -3.81
N ALA A 45 15.56 -0.46 -3.22
CA ALA A 45 16.83 -0.26 -3.90
C ALA A 45 17.50 -1.60 -4.20
N ARG A 46 17.49 -2.01 -5.48
CA ARG A 46 18.13 -3.25 -5.97
C ARG A 46 19.60 -3.39 -5.53
N LYS A 47 20.35 -2.29 -5.48
CA LYS A 47 21.76 -2.30 -5.06
C LYS A 47 21.96 -2.65 -3.59
N LEU A 48 20.96 -2.37 -2.74
CA LEU A 48 21.00 -2.63 -1.30
C LEU A 48 20.35 -3.96 -0.94
N ASN A 49 19.34 -4.38 -1.70
CA ASN A 49 18.62 -5.59 -1.43
C ASN A 49 18.36 -6.35 -2.74
N PRO A 50 19.06 -7.47 -3.00
CA PRO A 50 18.92 -8.24 -4.23
C PRO A 50 17.52 -8.86 -4.40
N ILE A 51 16.77 -9.04 -3.32
CA ILE A 51 15.38 -9.52 -3.36
C ILE A 51 14.47 -8.54 -4.11
N CYS A 52 14.82 -7.26 -4.13
CA CYS A 52 14.04 -6.26 -4.87
C CYS A 52 14.05 -6.47 -6.39
N ARG A 53 14.87 -7.35 -6.91
CA ARG A 53 14.97 -7.71 -8.35
C ARG A 53 14.72 -6.52 -9.28
N ASN A 54 13.82 -6.64 -10.25
CA ASN A 54 13.40 -5.58 -11.17
C ASN A 54 11.99 -5.04 -10.84
N VAL A 55 11.37 -5.56 -9.80
CA VAL A 55 10.02 -5.15 -9.38
C VAL A 55 10.15 -3.96 -8.44
N ARG A 56 9.52 -2.87 -8.83
CA ARG A 56 9.42 -1.68 -7.98
C ARG A 56 8.27 -1.86 -7.01
N GLY A 57 8.53 -1.64 -5.73
CA GLY A 57 7.48 -1.60 -4.74
C GLY A 57 6.50 -0.48 -5.02
N SER A 58 5.25 -0.69 -4.67
CA SER A 58 4.19 0.29 -4.85
C SER A 58 3.25 0.31 -3.65
N VAL A 59 2.77 1.50 -3.32
CA VAL A 59 1.70 1.69 -2.34
C VAL A 59 0.63 2.54 -2.99
N ARG A 60 -0.55 1.97 -3.15
CA ARG A 60 -1.70 2.64 -3.72
C ARG A 60 -2.88 2.53 -2.77
N ILE A 61 -3.45 3.66 -2.39
CA ILE A 61 -4.60 3.76 -1.49
C ILE A 61 -5.72 4.46 -2.25
N GLU A 62 -6.80 3.74 -2.53
CA GLU A 62 -7.94 4.25 -3.29
C GLU A 62 -8.74 5.30 -2.49
N LYS A 63 -9.67 5.97 -3.17
CA LYS A 63 -10.52 7.00 -2.56
C LYS A 63 -11.29 6.42 -1.37
N LYS A 64 -11.26 7.12 -0.23
CA LYS A 64 -11.92 6.75 1.03
C LYS A 64 -11.36 5.50 1.69
N ALA A 65 -10.30 4.90 1.14
CA ALA A 65 -9.63 3.75 1.74
C ALA A 65 -8.63 4.18 2.82
N GLU A 66 -8.30 3.24 3.71
CA GLU A 66 -7.38 3.49 4.82
C GLU A 66 -6.26 2.45 4.86
N LEU A 67 -5.02 2.91 5.04
CA LEU A 67 -3.87 2.08 5.32
C LEU A 67 -3.26 2.50 6.65
N ILE A 68 -3.23 1.59 7.61
CA ILE A 68 -2.61 1.79 8.91
C ILE A 68 -1.44 0.84 9.06
N ILE A 69 -0.26 1.37 9.31
CA ILE A 69 0.97 0.60 9.54
C ILE A 69 1.49 0.93 10.93
N GLY A 70 1.69 -0.10 11.74
CA GLY A 70 2.18 0.03 13.11
C GLY A 70 3.66 0.38 13.19
N ASN A 71 4.24 0.17 14.38
CA ASN A 71 5.64 0.47 14.68
C ASN A 71 6.58 -0.68 14.28
N ASN A 72 7.83 -0.34 14.01
CA ASN A 72 8.90 -1.33 13.71
C ASN A 72 8.56 -2.21 12.50
N VAL A 73 8.03 -1.63 11.42
CA VAL A 73 7.67 -2.35 10.20
C VAL A 73 8.73 -2.15 9.13
N ALA A 74 9.18 -3.25 8.52
CA ALA A 74 10.07 -3.18 7.37
C ALA A 74 9.50 -3.96 6.17
N ILE A 75 9.58 -3.34 5.00
CA ILE A 75 9.02 -3.85 3.76
C ILE A 75 10.09 -3.84 2.67
N SER A 76 10.16 -4.89 1.86
CA SER A 76 11.06 -5.00 0.71
C SER A 76 10.24 -5.16 -0.56
N SER A 77 10.30 -4.21 -1.48
CA SER A 77 9.72 -4.27 -2.84
C SER A 77 8.34 -4.95 -2.94
N ALA A 78 7.46 -4.66 -2.00
CA ALA A 78 6.10 -5.21 -1.98
C ALA A 78 5.12 -4.27 -2.69
N CYS A 79 4.03 -4.83 -3.18
CA CYS A 79 2.88 -4.09 -3.66
C CYS A 79 1.79 -4.09 -2.60
N ILE A 80 1.37 -2.91 -2.18
CA ILE A 80 0.23 -2.72 -1.26
C ILE A 80 -0.82 -1.91 -2.00
N TRP A 81 -1.98 -2.52 -2.25
CA TRP A 81 -3.08 -1.87 -2.95
C TRP A 81 -4.35 -1.96 -2.11
N VAL A 82 -4.74 -0.82 -1.57
CA VAL A 82 -5.84 -0.71 -0.60
C VAL A 82 -7.08 -0.13 -1.26
N HIS A 83 -8.18 -0.86 -1.22
CA HIS A 83 -9.48 -0.45 -1.76
C HIS A 83 -10.45 -0.01 -0.66
N GLU A 84 -10.33 -0.58 0.54
CA GLU A 84 -11.19 -0.28 1.69
C GLU A 84 -10.37 -0.07 2.95
N PHE A 85 -9.79 -1.13 3.52
CA PHE A 85 -9.05 -1.04 4.77
C PHE A 85 -7.97 -2.12 4.87
N VAL A 86 -6.72 -1.70 5.10
CA VAL A 86 -5.60 -2.59 5.43
C VAL A 86 -4.91 -2.10 6.68
N LYS A 87 -4.72 -3.00 7.65
CA LYS A 87 -3.94 -2.75 8.86
C LYS A 87 -2.78 -3.73 8.96
N ILE A 88 -1.57 -3.18 9.04
CA ILE A 88 -0.33 -3.92 9.31
C ILE A 88 0.06 -3.61 10.76
N GLY A 89 0.16 -4.63 11.58
CA GLY A 89 0.48 -4.50 13.01
C GLY A 89 1.92 -4.04 13.28
N ASN A 90 2.34 -4.14 14.54
CA ASN A 90 3.70 -3.80 14.95
C ASN A 90 4.67 -4.96 14.68
N ASN A 91 5.96 -4.63 14.53
CA ASN A 91 7.06 -5.61 14.41
C ASN A 91 6.93 -6.56 13.21
N VAL A 92 6.34 -6.08 12.11
CA VAL A 92 6.11 -6.86 10.89
C VAL A 92 7.26 -6.72 9.91
N ARG A 93 7.62 -7.83 9.25
CA ARG A 93 8.56 -7.87 8.13
C ARG A 93 7.88 -8.44 6.90
N ILE A 94 7.88 -7.67 5.80
CA ILE A 94 7.26 -8.06 4.53
C ILE A 94 8.37 -8.23 3.50
N GLY A 95 8.47 -9.44 2.97
CA GLY A 95 9.48 -9.82 1.96
C GLY A 95 9.23 -9.22 0.58
N GLY A 96 10.21 -9.37 -0.29
CA GLY A 96 10.10 -8.92 -1.68
C GLY A 96 9.02 -9.69 -2.46
N ASP A 97 8.44 -9.02 -3.46
CA ASP A 97 7.37 -9.54 -4.33
C ASP A 97 6.06 -9.89 -3.60
N CYS A 98 5.90 -9.53 -2.33
CA CYS A 98 4.60 -9.68 -1.66
C CYS A 98 3.55 -8.78 -2.29
N LEU A 99 2.34 -9.32 -2.43
CA LEU A 99 1.16 -8.57 -2.81
C LEU A 99 0.17 -8.56 -1.65
N ILE A 100 -0.17 -7.36 -1.18
CA ILE A 100 -1.19 -7.12 -0.16
C ILE A 100 -2.31 -6.34 -0.84
N ILE A 101 -3.48 -6.95 -0.91
CA ILE A 101 -4.64 -6.38 -1.55
C ILE A 101 -5.91 -6.83 -0.83
N ASP A 102 -6.83 -5.91 -0.58
CA ASP A 102 -8.10 -6.12 0.11
C ASP A 102 -9.30 -6.20 -0.84
N SER A 103 -9.05 -6.51 -2.11
CA SER A 103 -10.06 -6.59 -3.16
C SER A 103 -9.84 -7.79 -4.07
N ASP A 104 -10.92 -8.38 -4.55
CA ASP A 104 -10.87 -9.39 -5.61
C ASP A 104 -10.50 -8.77 -6.98
N CYS A 105 -10.42 -7.45 -7.10
CA CYS A 105 -10.17 -6.65 -8.30
C CYS A 105 -11.23 -6.83 -9.40
N HIS A 106 -11.86 -7.96 -9.46
CA HIS A 106 -12.88 -8.35 -10.42
C HIS A 106 -14.00 -9.13 -9.75
N SER A 107 -15.18 -9.18 -10.36
CA SER A 107 -16.23 -10.09 -9.91
C SER A 107 -15.74 -11.54 -10.00
N LEU A 108 -16.12 -12.34 -9.00
CA LEU A 108 -15.86 -13.79 -9.02
C LEU A 108 -16.73 -14.52 -10.06
N ASP A 109 -17.85 -13.92 -10.48
CA ASP A 109 -18.67 -14.43 -11.57
C ASP A 109 -18.06 -14.05 -12.93
N TYR A 110 -17.73 -15.05 -13.74
CA TYR A 110 -17.15 -14.84 -15.05
C TYR A 110 -18.09 -14.12 -16.03
N MET A 111 -19.40 -14.23 -15.86
CA MET A 111 -20.39 -13.51 -16.67
C MET A 111 -20.33 -12.00 -16.44
N ASP A 112 -20.14 -11.57 -15.19
CA ASP A 112 -19.95 -10.16 -14.85
C ASP A 112 -18.69 -9.58 -15.49
N ARG A 113 -17.60 -10.36 -15.55
CA ARG A 113 -16.33 -9.93 -16.15
C ARG A 113 -16.39 -9.64 -17.65
N ARG A 114 -17.43 -10.07 -18.34
CA ARG A 114 -17.68 -9.73 -19.75
C ARG A 114 -18.12 -8.28 -19.95
N ASN A 115 -18.58 -7.63 -18.89
CA ASN A 115 -19.02 -6.24 -18.92
C ASN A 115 -18.37 -5.44 -17.79
N ASN A 116 -17.58 -4.43 -18.14
CA ASN A 116 -16.85 -3.60 -17.17
C ASN A 116 -17.73 -2.95 -16.09
N VAL A 117 -19.00 -2.68 -16.38
CA VAL A 117 -19.93 -2.08 -15.42
C VAL A 117 -20.36 -3.10 -14.37
N SER A 118 -20.78 -4.29 -14.79
CA SER A 118 -21.17 -5.37 -13.86
C SER A 118 -19.95 -5.90 -13.08
N ASP A 119 -18.80 -6.05 -13.72
CA ASP A 119 -17.56 -6.46 -13.08
C ASP A 119 -17.20 -5.51 -11.93
N LYS A 120 -17.13 -4.21 -12.17
CA LYS A 120 -16.84 -3.22 -11.12
C LYS A 120 -17.89 -3.18 -10.01
N ARG A 121 -19.18 -3.31 -10.35
CA ARG A 121 -20.27 -3.29 -9.37
C ARG A 121 -20.22 -4.49 -8.42
N ASN A 122 -19.84 -5.64 -8.93
CA ASN A 122 -19.86 -6.92 -8.20
C ASN A 122 -18.48 -7.33 -7.65
N THR A 123 -17.43 -6.53 -7.87
CA THR A 123 -16.13 -6.69 -7.21
C THR A 123 -16.29 -6.49 -5.70
N LYS A 124 -15.72 -7.39 -4.91
CA LYS A 124 -15.78 -7.34 -3.45
C LYS A 124 -14.46 -6.85 -2.88
N THR A 125 -14.56 -6.12 -1.79
CA THR A 125 -13.46 -5.74 -0.91
C THR A 125 -13.61 -6.41 0.43
N ARG A 126 -12.52 -6.60 1.17
CA ARG A 126 -12.51 -7.19 2.52
C ARG A 126 -11.47 -6.46 3.35
N GLU A 127 -11.83 -6.12 4.57
CA GLU A 127 -10.87 -5.58 5.53
C GLU A 127 -9.78 -6.60 5.84
N LEU A 128 -8.52 -6.17 5.82
CA LEU A 128 -7.35 -6.94 6.20
C LEU A 128 -6.70 -6.34 7.44
N SER A 129 -6.58 -7.11 8.49
CA SER A 129 -5.98 -6.68 9.75
C SER A 129 -5.06 -7.74 10.35
#